data_0782d9b96cffa749e247f81eaced7509
#
_entry.id   0782d9b96cffa749e247f81eaced7509
#
_cell.length_a   1.000
_cell.length_b   1.000
_cell.length_c   1.000
_cell.angle_alpha   90.00
_cell.angle_beta   90.00
_cell.angle_gamma   90.00
#
_symmetry.space_group_name_H-M   'P 1'
#
loop_
_entity.id
_entity.type
_entity.pdbx_description
1 polymer ?
#
loop_
_entity_poly.entity_id
_entity_poly.type
_entity_poly.pdbx_seq_one_letter_code
_entity_poly.pdbx_strand_id
1 'polypeptide(L)'
;MTKTKKSSQHELNLEDNQNNNIKKKEEYFEINLDTFLFNAGVIGFIEVLKKSEAHKGTSLDDRKDFYYEGQTLFVRKEFLLNTDLSQMYIDTMIKKFGDKTNISESIKKIDIILNDKDSNKDFKDDIKNIIDYFSAASIKTGLDTLVKSGISVNIENNIEKIKEIIKSKNTNTEHIKNYLKEIKSDFENSKEVRDTLLMKNIMYTKINPFWENKAFLLPANSKKDIKEMFYKSFEEPIKELINNKKNFNYNCIVCNESINRDIDTTFLFEVGVDTNRKKSAFWNYNADSFICALCNYIYACTPLGFIDMSNLMLFVNQNDSIETLIKMNEKIDFVNNEDNKTYTAYNEIIRRILSEKTKELKSIQVIVRDKNHYLFNTIGKDSLQIIESMKKELTNISKIKSVKITDDYWIDIYKDCLENIFNFRNQWNLIFKLLKIEDNKFILNTIFNILKIQIAKDIIFLKEDNNMQKQFDLAYIAYKNGNEIRAKLMGANSSANLNSEQNKEADNKLRGLVYQLINYVHTSNRDLFLSNITRLYAGMNLSIPSIFLNIFKSDEEFKVIGNAYILGLKGSFYDNENSKNNDKKDN
;
A
#
# COMPACT_ATOMS: atom_id res chain seq x y z
N MET A 1 -61.65 12.42 19.22
CA MET A 1 -61.20 13.24 18.07
C MET A 1 -59.67 13.43 17.99
N THR A 2 -58.85 12.80 18.84
CA THR A 2 -57.36 13.03 18.88
C THR A 2 -56.53 11.88 18.22
N LYS A 3 -57.14 10.77 17.86
CA LYS A 3 -56.45 9.65 17.18
C LYS A 3 -56.37 9.77 15.63
N THR A 4 -57.34 10.46 15.04
CA THR A 4 -57.44 10.62 13.57
C THR A 4 -56.50 11.69 13.00
N LYS A 5 -56.07 12.68 13.82
CA LYS A 5 -55.11 13.71 13.38
C LYS A 5 -53.63 13.27 13.36
N LYS A 6 -53.27 12.23 14.17
CA LYS A 6 -51.90 11.71 14.19
C LYS A 6 -51.60 10.74 13.04
N SER A 7 -52.62 9.99 12.52
CA SER A 7 -52.42 9.12 11.36
C SER A 7 -52.30 9.91 10.07
N SER A 8 -53.09 10.96 9.86
CA SER A 8 -53.02 11.80 8.67
C SER A 8 -51.72 12.63 8.58
N GLN A 9 -51.14 13.05 9.69
CA GLN A 9 -49.83 13.73 9.69
C GLN A 9 -48.68 12.73 9.42
N HIS A 10 -48.80 11.48 9.84
CA HIS A 10 -47.81 10.45 9.55
C HIS A 10 -47.87 9.99 8.09
N GLU A 11 -49.05 9.88 7.50
CA GLU A 11 -49.25 9.58 6.08
C GLU A 11 -48.78 10.74 5.19
N LEU A 12 -49.09 12.01 5.51
CA LEU A 12 -48.60 13.18 4.80
C LEU A 12 -47.05 13.28 4.86
N ASN A 13 -46.43 13.01 6.02
CA ASN A 13 -44.97 13.00 6.13
C ASN A 13 -44.33 11.83 5.37
N LEU A 14 -45.01 10.70 5.18
CA LEU A 14 -44.54 9.58 4.38
C LEU A 14 -44.66 9.87 2.87
N GLU A 15 -45.75 10.50 2.43
CA GLU A 15 -45.93 10.92 1.04
C GLU A 15 -44.96 12.05 0.64
N ASP A 16 -44.73 13.04 1.50
CA ASP A 16 -43.74 14.09 1.27
C ASP A 16 -42.31 13.55 1.23
N ASN A 17 -41.97 12.60 2.09
CA ASN A 17 -40.67 11.91 2.06
C ASN A 17 -40.51 11.02 0.82
N GLN A 18 -41.56 10.33 0.37
CA GLN A 18 -41.54 9.55 -0.86
C GLN A 18 -41.40 10.45 -2.10
N ASN A 19 -42.14 11.55 -2.17
CA ASN A 19 -42.05 12.51 -3.26
C ASN A 19 -40.69 13.20 -3.32
N ASN A 20 -40.10 13.54 -2.18
CA ASN A 20 -38.74 14.09 -2.12
C ASN A 20 -37.66 13.08 -2.54
N ASN A 21 -37.80 11.80 -2.16
CA ASN A 21 -36.92 10.74 -2.60
C ASN A 21 -37.04 10.43 -4.09
N ILE A 22 -38.25 10.48 -4.66
CA ILE A 22 -38.47 10.30 -6.10
C ILE A 22 -37.84 11.45 -6.88
N LYS A 23 -38.05 12.72 -6.47
CA LYS A 23 -37.39 13.87 -7.09
C LYS A 23 -35.87 13.82 -7.01
N LYS A 24 -35.33 13.36 -5.87
CA LYS A 24 -33.87 13.23 -5.67
C LYS A 24 -33.29 12.17 -6.61
N LYS A 25 -33.98 11.02 -6.80
CA LYS A 25 -33.58 9.98 -7.78
C LYS A 25 -33.68 10.42 -9.24
N GLU A 26 -34.62 11.30 -9.56
CA GLU A 26 -34.71 11.87 -10.91
C GLU A 26 -33.55 12.81 -11.24
N GLU A 27 -33.06 13.57 -10.26
CA GLU A 27 -32.02 14.60 -10.43
C GLU A 27 -30.60 14.07 -10.27
N TYR A 28 -30.37 13.09 -9.39
CA TYR A 28 -29.06 12.53 -9.03
C TYR A 28 -28.92 11.06 -9.38
N PHE A 29 -27.68 10.65 -9.69
CA PHE A 29 -27.26 9.26 -9.56
C PHE A 29 -26.83 8.97 -8.12
N GLU A 30 -27.25 7.83 -7.58
CA GLU A 30 -26.87 7.32 -6.27
C GLU A 30 -25.84 6.20 -6.45
N ILE A 31 -24.62 6.40 -5.92
CA ILE A 31 -23.50 5.49 -6.08
C ILE A 31 -23.09 5.03 -4.67
N ASN A 32 -23.38 3.79 -4.35
CA ASN A 32 -23.06 3.21 -3.05
C ASN A 32 -21.68 2.54 -3.07
N LEU A 33 -20.97 2.55 -1.92
CA LEU A 33 -19.79 1.75 -1.73
C LEU A 33 -20.14 0.25 -1.85
N ASP A 34 -19.24 -0.52 -2.46
CA ASP A 34 -19.42 -1.96 -2.71
C ASP A 34 -18.08 -2.71 -2.53
N THR A 35 -17.57 -3.32 -3.58
CA THR A 35 -16.30 -4.04 -3.57
C THR A 35 -15.11 -3.07 -3.54
N PHE A 36 -13.94 -3.54 -3.10
CA PHE A 36 -12.75 -2.70 -2.99
C PHE A 36 -12.37 -2.00 -4.31
N LEU A 37 -12.52 -2.71 -5.44
CA LEU A 37 -12.15 -2.17 -6.74
C LEU A 37 -13.08 -1.01 -7.16
N PHE A 38 -14.38 -1.18 -6.92
CA PHE A 38 -15.36 -0.14 -7.15
C PHE A 38 -15.17 1.04 -6.20
N ASN A 39 -14.89 0.78 -4.93
CA ASN A 39 -14.63 1.81 -3.92
C ASN A 39 -13.40 2.64 -4.26
N ALA A 40 -12.33 2.01 -4.76
CA ALA A 40 -11.18 2.74 -5.29
C ALA A 40 -11.57 3.60 -6.50
N GLY A 41 -12.43 3.07 -7.37
CA GLY A 41 -13.02 3.83 -8.48
C GLY A 41 -13.83 5.03 -8.00
N VAL A 42 -14.66 4.87 -6.96
CA VAL A 42 -15.45 5.98 -6.36
C VAL A 42 -14.56 7.09 -5.84
N ILE A 43 -13.49 6.77 -5.09
CA ILE A 43 -12.51 7.79 -4.66
C ILE A 43 -11.88 8.48 -5.87
N GLY A 44 -11.43 7.68 -6.85
CA GLY A 44 -10.83 8.22 -8.07
C GLY A 44 -11.79 9.12 -8.83
N PHE A 45 -13.06 8.76 -8.89
CA PHE A 45 -14.11 9.56 -9.53
C PHE A 45 -14.35 10.88 -8.78
N ILE A 46 -14.40 10.87 -7.45
CA ILE A 46 -14.49 12.09 -6.63
C ILE A 46 -13.31 13.01 -6.91
N GLU A 47 -12.09 12.49 -7.05
CA GLU A 47 -10.92 13.30 -7.41
C GLU A 47 -11.05 13.93 -8.82
N VAL A 48 -11.67 13.24 -9.77
CA VAL A 48 -12.01 13.79 -11.09
C VAL A 48 -13.05 14.89 -10.95
N LEU A 49 -14.14 14.67 -10.22
CA LEU A 49 -15.22 15.65 -10.04
C LEU A 49 -14.75 16.95 -9.36
N LYS A 50 -13.80 16.87 -8.43
CA LYS A 50 -13.20 18.05 -7.77
C LYS A 50 -12.45 19.00 -8.73
N LYS A 51 -12.20 18.57 -9.98
CA LYS A 51 -11.58 19.42 -11.01
C LYS A 51 -12.55 20.38 -11.66
N SER A 52 -13.87 20.22 -11.48
CA SER A 52 -14.83 21.12 -12.06
C SER A 52 -14.69 22.54 -11.50
N GLU A 53 -14.79 23.54 -12.35
CA GLU A 53 -14.73 24.95 -11.93
C GLU A 53 -15.94 25.36 -11.10
N ALA A 54 -17.08 24.71 -11.28
CA ALA A 54 -18.30 24.90 -10.48
C ALA A 54 -18.09 24.63 -8.98
N HIS A 55 -17.02 23.92 -8.61
CA HIS A 55 -16.67 23.66 -7.22
C HIS A 55 -15.83 24.78 -6.58
N LYS A 56 -15.38 25.76 -7.34
CA LYS A 56 -14.50 26.83 -6.86
C LYS A 56 -15.21 27.97 -6.15
N GLY A 57 -16.47 27.89 -5.92
CA GLY A 57 -16.97 28.95 -5.13
C GLY A 57 -18.41 29.30 -5.29
N THR A 58 -18.93 29.57 -4.23
CA THR A 58 -20.19 30.21 -3.94
C THR A 58 -21.36 29.25 -3.85
N SER A 59 -21.42 28.70 -2.69
CA SER A 59 -22.65 28.28 -2.04
C SER A 59 -23.70 29.38 -2.13
N LEU A 60 -24.57 29.35 -3.09
CA LEU A 60 -25.85 30.05 -3.00
C LEU A 60 -26.96 29.29 -3.74
N ASP A 61 -26.61 28.18 -4.38
CA ASP A 61 -27.60 27.24 -4.86
C ASP A 61 -27.54 26.00 -3.95
N ASP A 62 -28.61 25.62 -3.31
CA ASP A 62 -28.74 24.42 -2.49
C ASP A 62 -28.51 23.11 -3.28
N ARG A 63 -28.24 23.21 -4.59
CA ARG A 63 -28.01 22.12 -5.52
C ARG A 63 -26.54 21.93 -5.79
N LYS A 64 -25.89 21.10 -4.98
CA LYS A 64 -24.49 20.70 -5.21
C LYS A 64 -24.38 19.81 -6.46
N ASP A 65 -23.36 20.04 -7.30
CA ASP A 65 -23.07 19.19 -8.46
C ASP A 65 -22.78 17.75 -8.06
N PHE A 66 -22.09 17.57 -6.92
CA PHE A 66 -21.95 16.28 -6.25
C PHE A 66 -21.75 16.49 -4.75
N TYR A 67 -22.13 15.50 -3.97
CA TYR A 67 -21.91 15.42 -2.54
C TYR A 67 -21.98 13.97 -2.08
N TYR A 68 -21.53 13.65 -0.87
CA TYR A 68 -21.65 12.32 -0.30
C TYR A 68 -22.20 12.37 1.13
N GLU A 69 -22.99 11.36 1.47
CA GLU A 69 -23.56 11.15 2.79
C GLU A 69 -23.40 9.68 3.18
N GLY A 70 -22.65 9.41 4.27
CA GLY A 70 -22.35 8.04 4.69
C GLY A 70 -21.64 7.25 3.58
N GLN A 71 -22.27 6.19 3.11
CA GLN A 71 -21.72 5.28 2.08
C GLN A 71 -22.11 5.67 0.64
N THR A 72 -22.91 6.72 0.45
CA THR A 72 -23.49 7.08 -0.85
C THR A 72 -22.92 8.37 -1.40
N LEU A 73 -22.45 8.33 -2.65
CA LEU A 73 -22.10 9.49 -3.47
C LEU A 73 -23.28 9.85 -4.36
N PHE A 74 -23.69 11.10 -4.32
CA PHE A 74 -24.73 11.69 -5.17
C PHE A 74 -24.08 12.56 -6.23
N VAL A 75 -24.41 12.34 -7.51
CA VAL A 75 -23.87 13.12 -8.63
C VAL A 75 -25.02 13.58 -9.51
N ARG A 76 -25.13 14.90 -9.74
CA ARG A 76 -26.20 15.49 -10.51
C ARG A 76 -26.10 15.12 -11.99
N LYS A 77 -27.19 14.61 -12.57
CA LYS A 77 -27.25 14.17 -13.97
C LYS A 77 -26.96 15.28 -14.95
N GLU A 78 -27.53 16.46 -14.71
CA GLU A 78 -27.29 17.64 -15.53
C GLU A 78 -25.82 18.09 -15.54
N PHE A 79 -25.14 17.99 -14.39
CA PHE A 79 -23.71 18.27 -14.29
C PHE A 79 -22.89 17.33 -15.19
N LEU A 80 -23.19 16.02 -15.18
CA LEU A 80 -22.50 15.04 -16.02
C LEU A 80 -22.74 15.27 -17.53
N LEU A 81 -23.93 15.79 -17.91
CA LEU A 81 -24.24 16.13 -19.30
C LEU A 81 -23.39 17.29 -19.81
N ASN A 82 -23.19 18.31 -18.99
CA ASN A 82 -22.59 19.58 -19.35
C ASN A 82 -21.07 19.65 -19.09
N THR A 83 -20.48 18.60 -18.51
CA THR A 83 -19.07 18.59 -18.14
C THR A 83 -18.25 17.74 -19.10
N ASP A 84 -17.02 18.17 -19.39
CA ASP A 84 -16.00 17.40 -20.14
C ASP A 84 -15.27 16.46 -19.20
N LEU A 85 -15.90 15.31 -18.89
CA LEU A 85 -15.38 14.31 -17.98
C LEU A 85 -14.07 13.69 -18.49
N SER A 86 -13.90 13.62 -19.81
CA SER A 86 -12.70 13.06 -20.44
C SER A 86 -11.48 13.93 -20.18
N GLN A 87 -11.61 15.25 -20.32
CA GLN A 87 -10.52 16.17 -20.00
C GLN A 87 -10.22 16.19 -18.51
N MET A 88 -11.24 16.19 -17.67
CA MET A 88 -11.07 16.15 -16.21
C MET A 88 -10.34 14.89 -15.75
N TYR A 89 -10.65 13.75 -16.35
CA TYR A 89 -9.95 12.49 -16.09
C TYR A 89 -8.47 12.58 -16.45
N ILE A 90 -8.15 13.03 -17.66
CA ILE A 90 -6.76 13.19 -18.15
C ILE A 90 -5.98 14.15 -17.24
N ASP A 91 -6.54 15.32 -16.94
CA ASP A 91 -5.90 16.33 -16.08
C ASP A 91 -5.65 15.78 -14.66
N THR A 92 -6.56 14.96 -14.13
CA THR A 92 -6.43 14.34 -12.82
C THR A 92 -5.33 13.26 -12.83
N MET A 93 -5.26 12.43 -13.89
CA MET A 93 -4.20 11.45 -14.08
C MET A 93 -2.83 12.10 -14.16
N ILE A 94 -2.70 13.17 -14.96
CA ILE A 94 -1.44 13.92 -15.11
C ILE A 94 -1.05 14.57 -13.77
N LYS A 95 -2.00 15.19 -13.06
CA LYS A 95 -1.73 15.79 -11.74
C LYS A 95 -1.23 14.76 -10.72
N LYS A 96 -1.80 13.56 -10.73
CA LYS A 96 -1.46 12.51 -9.74
C LYS A 96 -0.15 11.80 -10.05
N PHE A 97 0.10 11.49 -11.31
CA PHE A 97 1.19 10.60 -11.73
C PHE A 97 2.26 11.28 -12.60
N GLY A 98 2.00 12.47 -13.15
CA GLY A 98 2.87 13.12 -14.14
C GLY A 98 4.30 13.30 -13.65
N ASP A 99 4.50 13.82 -12.44
CA ASP A 99 5.84 14.08 -11.86
C ASP A 99 6.65 12.81 -11.60
N LYS A 100 5.99 11.64 -11.54
CA LYS A 100 6.59 10.33 -11.27
C LYS A 100 6.79 9.50 -12.54
N THR A 101 6.55 10.08 -13.70
CA THR A 101 6.78 9.41 -14.98
C THR A 101 8.26 9.45 -15.36
N ASN A 102 8.70 8.42 -16.07
CA ASN A 102 10.08 8.38 -16.57
C ASN A 102 10.39 9.59 -17.48
N ILE A 103 9.39 10.13 -18.18
CA ILE A 103 9.62 11.33 -19.00
C ILE A 103 9.92 12.54 -18.13
N SER A 104 9.18 12.75 -17.03
CA SER A 104 9.46 13.82 -16.09
C SER A 104 10.84 13.66 -15.42
N GLU A 105 11.24 12.43 -15.10
CA GLU A 105 12.59 12.13 -14.61
C GLU A 105 13.66 12.43 -15.67
N SER A 106 13.41 12.10 -16.93
CA SER A 106 14.33 12.42 -18.04
C SER A 106 14.47 13.93 -18.27
N ILE A 107 13.38 14.69 -18.18
CA ILE A 107 13.42 16.17 -18.26
C ILE A 107 14.22 16.75 -17.09
N LYS A 108 14.05 16.25 -15.85
CA LYS A 108 14.85 16.66 -14.70
C LYS A 108 16.35 16.36 -14.89
N LYS A 109 16.69 15.21 -15.48
CA LYS A 109 18.08 14.88 -15.83
C LYS A 109 18.63 15.81 -16.91
N ILE A 110 17.84 16.17 -17.91
CA ILE A 110 18.21 17.19 -18.90
C ILE A 110 18.53 18.51 -18.21
N ASP A 111 17.72 18.94 -17.22
CA ASP A 111 18.00 20.16 -16.45
C ASP A 111 19.34 20.11 -15.71
N ILE A 112 19.64 18.99 -15.08
CA ILE A 112 20.92 18.80 -14.40
C ILE A 112 22.07 18.93 -15.42
N ILE A 113 21.99 18.25 -16.56
CA ILE A 113 23.01 18.28 -17.61
C ILE A 113 23.20 19.69 -18.18
N LEU A 114 22.12 20.45 -18.36
CA LEU A 114 22.19 21.81 -18.91
C LEU A 114 22.82 22.81 -17.91
N ASN A 115 22.62 22.59 -16.61
CA ASN A 115 23.14 23.45 -15.53
C ASN A 115 24.55 23.06 -15.06
N ASP A 116 25.02 21.86 -15.39
CA ASP A 116 26.37 21.40 -14.99
C ASP A 116 27.43 21.99 -15.91
N LYS A 117 28.43 22.67 -15.29
CA LYS A 117 29.53 23.30 -16.01
C LYS A 117 30.69 22.35 -16.29
N ASP A 118 30.78 21.24 -15.54
CA ASP A 118 31.82 20.22 -15.69
C ASP A 118 31.25 18.92 -16.25
N SER A 119 31.84 18.42 -17.33
CA SER A 119 31.46 17.11 -17.91
C SER A 119 31.90 15.98 -16.99
N ASN A 120 31.04 15.60 -16.05
CA ASN A 120 31.25 14.51 -15.11
C ASN A 120 31.27 13.12 -15.80
N LYS A 121 31.88 12.16 -15.14
CA LYS A 121 32.00 10.76 -15.60
C LYS A 121 30.65 10.12 -15.97
N ASP A 122 29.57 10.61 -15.35
CA ASP A 122 28.19 10.09 -15.52
C ASP A 122 27.45 10.68 -16.74
N PHE A 123 28.01 11.73 -17.38
CA PHE A 123 27.37 12.44 -18.51
C PHE A 123 26.99 11.50 -19.66
N LYS A 124 27.86 10.54 -20.01
CA LYS A 124 27.59 9.60 -21.12
C LYS A 124 26.47 8.62 -20.78
N ASP A 125 26.43 8.15 -19.55
CA ASP A 125 25.42 7.20 -19.09
C ASP A 125 24.07 7.88 -18.93
N ASP A 126 24.01 9.11 -18.45
CA ASP A 126 22.79 9.90 -18.37
C ASP A 126 22.20 10.21 -19.76
N ILE A 127 23.04 10.60 -20.72
CA ILE A 127 22.57 10.82 -22.10
C ILE A 127 22.09 9.52 -22.73
N LYS A 128 22.77 8.40 -22.50
CA LYS A 128 22.34 7.10 -22.99
C LYS A 128 20.97 6.75 -22.42
N ASN A 129 20.76 6.93 -21.12
CA ASN A 129 19.47 6.69 -20.48
C ASN A 129 18.36 7.58 -21.05
N ILE A 130 18.63 8.87 -21.31
CA ILE A 130 17.68 9.80 -21.94
C ILE A 130 17.34 9.32 -23.36
N ILE A 131 18.34 8.94 -24.16
CA ILE A 131 18.13 8.43 -25.52
C ILE A 131 17.29 7.16 -25.53
N ASP A 132 17.63 6.19 -24.68
CA ASP A 132 16.92 4.91 -24.59
C ASP A 132 15.47 5.16 -24.21
N TYR A 133 15.23 6.08 -23.30
CA TYR A 133 13.89 6.43 -22.87
C TYR A 133 13.07 7.12 -23.96
N PHE A 134 13.61 8.19 -24.59
CA PHE A 134 12.91 8.88 -25.68
C PHE A 134 12.76 8.03 -26.97
N SER A 135 13.52 6.94 -27.09
CA SER A 135 13.38 5.96 -28.17
C SER A 135 12.34 4.87 -27.87
N ALA A 136 11.76 4.85 -26.67
CA ALA A 136 10.76 3.87 -26.28
C ALA A 136 9.49 3.95 -27.16
N ALA A 137 8.85 2.80 -27.39
CA ALA A 137 7.68 2.68 -28.25
C ALA A 137 6.51 3.58 -27.79
N SER A 138 6.35 3.77 -26.47
CA SER A 138 5.32 4.66 -25.91
C SER A 138 5.52 6.12 -26.30
N ILE A 139 6.77 6.61 -26.31
CA ILE A 139 7.08 7.98 -26.73
C ILE A 139 6.87 8.13 -28.24
N LYS A 140 7.35 7.18 -29.06
CA LYS A 140 7.14 7.20 -30.50
C LYS A 140 5.66 7.24 -30.88
N THR A 141 4.83 6.42 -30.23
CA THR A 141 3.38 6.46 -30.47
C THR A 141 2.74 7.77 -30.01
N GLY A 142 3.29 8.41 -28.98
CA GLY A 142 2.89 9.75 -28.55
C GLY A 142 3.21 10.83 -29.58
N LEU A 143 4.43 10.81 -30.10
CA LEU A 143 4.87 11.72 -31.17
C LEU A 143 4.06 11.51 -32.45
N ASP A 144 3.81 10.25 -32.86
CA ASP A 144 2.92 9.92 -33.98
C ASP A 144 1.49 10.49 -33.79
N THR A 145 0.98 10.45 -32.54
CA THR A 145 -0.33 11.01 -32.23
C THR A 145 -0.35 12.53 -32.44
N LEU A 146 0.68 13.24 -31.96
CA LEU A 146 0.84 14.69 -32.11
C LEU A 146 0.94 15.10 -33.58
N VAL A 147 1.75 14.39 -34.36
CA VAL A 147 1.89 14.67 -35.83
C VAL A 147 0.55 14.48 -36.53
N LYS A 148 -0.23 13.46 -36.20
CA LYS A 148 -1.58 13.27 -36.76
C LYS A 148 -2.57 14.36 -36.36
N SER A 149 -2.37 14.96 -35.18
CA SER A 149 -3.16 16.12 -34.74
C SER A 149 -2.65 17.46 -35.31
N GLY A 150 -1.68 17.43 -36.21
CA GLY A 150 -1.12 18.63 -36.86
C GLY A 150 -0.09 19.39 -36.03
N ILE A 151 0.40 18.79 -34.91
CA ILE A 151 1.40 19.40 -34.03
C ILE A 151 2.77 18.91 -34.43
N SER A 152 3.63 19.82 -34.91
CA SER A 152 5.01 19.49 -35.25
C SER A 152 5.92 19.62 -34.04
N VAL A 153 6.72 18.57 -33.76
CA VAL A 153 7.73 18.52 -32.70
C VAL A 153 9.03 17.95 -33.26
N ASN A 154 10.17 18.46 -32.79
CA ASN A 154 11.50 18.05 -33.25
C ASN A 154 12.16 17.01 -32.34
N ILE A 155 11.46 16.49 -31.33
CA ILE A 155 12.03 15.61 -30.31
C ILE A 155 12.70 14.37 -30.95
N GLU A 156 12.03 13.66 -31.86
CA GLU A 156 12.57 12.45 -32.49
C GLU A 156 13.83 12.76 -33.32
N ASN A 157 13.81 13.81 -34.13
CA ASN A 157 14.94 14.26 -34.94
C ASN A 157 16.13 14.65 -34.06
N ASN A 158 15.88 15.37 -32.97
CA ASN A 158 16.93 15.79 -32.04
C ASN A 158 17.56 14.58 -31.32
N ILE A 159 16.78 13.58 -30.95
CA ILE A 159 17.29 12.32 -30.36
C ILE A 159 18.17 11.56 -31.39
N GLU A 160 17.79 11.51 -32.65
CA GLU A 160 18.60 10.87 -33.69
C GLU A 160 19.93 11.58 -33.90
N LYS A 161 19.93 12.93 -33.97
CA LYS A 161 21.15 13.72 -34.04
C LYS A 161 22.08 13.52 -32.84
N ILE A 162 21.54 13.42 -31.63
CA ILE A 162 22.32 13.11 -30.44
C ILE A 162 22.95 11.72 -30.56
N LYS A 163 22.22 10.70 -31.05
CA LYS A 163 22.75 9.35 -31.31
C LYS A 163 23.90 9.35 -32.29
N GLU A 164 23.82 10.13 -33.36
CA GLU A 164 24.88 10.28 -34.35
C GLU A 164 26.13 10.89 -33.76
N ILE A 165 25.99 11.95 -32.96
CA ILE A 165 27.12 12.63 -32.28
C ILE A 165 27.82 11.65 -31.31
N ILE A 166 27.07 10.86 -30.55
CA ILE A 166 27.66 9.89 -29.60
C ILE A 166 28.40 8.77 -30.33
N LYS A 167 27.94 8.34 -31.51
CA LYS A 167 28.62 7.34 -32.33
C LYS A 167 29.90 7.89 -32.98
N SER A 168 29.99 9.19 -33.19
CA SER A 168 31.18 9.83 -33.74
C SER A 168 32.27 9.93 -32.66
N LYS A 169 33.55 9.74 -33.03
CA LYS A 169 34.70 9.82 -32.10
C LYS A 169 34.91 11.21 -31.50
N ASN A 170 34.33 12.25 -32.08
CA ASN A 170 34.33 13.64 -31.60
C ASN A 170 33.01 13.98 -30.92
N THR A 171 32.90 13.74 -29.64
CA THR A 171 31.68 14.08 -28.86
C THR A 171 31.66 15.60 -28.59
N ASN A 172 30.96 16.37 -29.40
CA ASN A 172 30.73 17.79 -29.13
C ASN A 172 29.59 17.95 -28.11
N THR A 173 29.97 18.15 -26.86
CA THR A 173 29.04 18.25 -25.71
C THR A 173 28.09 19.46 -25.82
N GLU A 174 28.54 20.54 -26.45
CA GLU A 174 27.74 21.76 -26.62
C GLU A 174 26.57 21.55 -27.61
N HIS A 175 26.84 20.84 -28.71
CA HIS A 175 25.76 20.47 -29.64
C HIS A 175 24.72 19.56 -28.99
N ILE A 176 25.15 18.59 -28.18
CA ILE A 176 24.25 17.73 -27.43
C ILE A 176 23.38 18.57 -26.49
N LYS A 177 23.99 19.50 -25.71
CA LYS A 177 23.25 20.40 -24.81
C LYS A 177 22.22 21.25 -25.57
N ASN A 178 22.53 21.72 -26.78
CA ASN A 178 21.58 22.48 -27.58
C ASN A 178 20.36 21.63 -27.99
N TYR A 179 20.55 20.41 -28.47
CA TYR A 179 19.44 19.51 -28.80
C TYR A 179 18.62 19.11 -27.57
N LEU A 180 19.25 18.87 -26.41
CA LEU A 180 18.53 18.62 -25.16
C LEU A 180 17.69 19.83 -24.72
N LYS A 181 18.20 21.05 -24.93
CA LYS A 181 17.47 22.29 -24.66
C LYS A 181 16.23 22.43 -25.54
N GLU A 182 16.33 22.06 -26.83
CA GLU A 182 15.19 22.07 -27.74
C GLU A 182 14.13 21.02 -27.31
N ILE A 183 14.55 19.80 -26.97
CA ILE A 183 13.63 18.75 -26.47
C ILE A 183 12.89 19.22 -25.23
N LYS A 184 13.60 19.85 -24.27
CA LYS A 184 12.98 20.42 -23.08
C LYS A 184 12.00 21.53 -23.43
N SER A 185 12.38 22.42 -24.34
CA SER A 185 11.54 23.54 -24.81
C SER A 185 10.24 23.04 -25.46
N ASP A 186 10.32 22.03 -26.32
CA ASP A 186 9.15 21.41 -26.94
C ASP A 186 8.19 20.82 -25.90
N PHE A 187 8.74 20.20 -24.84
CA PHE A 187 7.94 19.60 -23.78
C PHE A 187 7.33 20.65 -22.83
N GLU A 188 8.04 21.71 -22.48
CA GLU A 188 7.57 22.70 -21.49
C GLU A 188 6.64 23.75 -22.10
N ASN A 189 6.90 24.19 -23.32
CA ASN A 189 6.17 25.29 -23.96
C ASN A 189 4.85 24.88 -24.62
N SER A 190 4.65 23.60 -24.92
CA SER A 190 3.39 23.10 -25.47
C SER A 190 2.68 22.19 -24.47
N LYS A 191 1.49 22.65 -24.02
CA LYS A 191 0.63 21.85 -23.14
C LYS A 191 0.24 20.53 -23.81
N GLU A 192 -0.11 20.58 -25.10
CA GLU A 192 -0.55 19.42 -25.87
C GLU A 192 0.57 18.37 -25.97
N VAL A 193 1.80 18.79 -26.22
CA VAL A 193 2.98 17.89 -26.27
C VAL A 193 3.21 17.26 -24.93
N ARG A 194 3.29 18.07 -23.88
CA ARG A 194 3.53 17.60 -22.51
C ARG A 194 2.45 16.62 -22.08
N ASP A 195 1.17 16.98 -22.18
CA ASP A 195 0.06 16.20 -21.69
C ASP A 195 -0.09 14.88 -22.47
N THR A 196 0.14 14.88 -23.79
CA THR A 196 0.13 13.68 -24.62
C THR A 196 1.25 12.72 -24.20
N LEU A 197 2.47 13.19 -24.06
CA LEU A 197 3.62 12.34 -23.73
C LEU A 197 3.53 11.82 -22.28
N LEU A 198 3.10 12.66 -21.33
CA LEU A 198 2.84 12.24 -19.96
C LEU A 198 1.76 11.16 -19.91
N MET A 199 0.64 11.40 -20.59
CA MET A 199 -0.49 10.48 -20.58
C MET A 199 -0.13 9.14 -21.24
N LYS A 200 0.65 9.12 -22.34
CA LYS A 200 1.16 7.88 -22.96
C LYS A 200 2.01 7.07 -21.99
N ASN A 201 2.82 7.70 -21.16
CA ASN A 201 3.58 6.99 -20.14
C ASN A 201 2.67 6.46 -19.02
N ILE A 202 1.76 7.29 -18.51
CA ILE A 202 0.79 6.94 -17.47
C ILE A 202 -0.09 5.77 -17.91
N MET A 203 -0.54 5.75 -19.16
CA MET A 203 -1.36 4.66 -19.72
C MET A 203 -0.73 3.29 -19.50
N TYR A 204 0.53 3.13 -19.85
CA TYR A 204 1.20 1.84 -19.79
C TYR A 204 1.71 1.48 -18.40
N THR A 205 2.07 2.49 -17.57
CA THR A 205 2.68 2.24 -16.27
C THR A 205 1.68 2.25 -15.12
N LYS A 206 0.60 3.03 -15.20
CA LYS A 206 -0.35 3.24 -14.10
C LYS A 206 -1.77 2.79 -14.41
N ILE A 207 -2.23 2.83 -15.67
CA ILE A 207 -3.60 2.44 -16.03
C ILE A 207 -3.65 0.98 -16.49
N ASN A 208 -2.78 0.59 -17.42
CA ASN A 208 -2.77 -0.78 -17.96
C ASN A 208 -2.71 -1.91 -16.90
N PRO A 209 -2.06 -1.74 -15.74
CA PRO A 209 -2.15 -2.74 -14.68
C PRO A 209 -3.56 -2.97 -14.13
N PHE A 210 -4.48 -2.00 -14.24
CA PHE A 210 -5.85 -2.12 -13.73
C PHE A 210 -6.87 -2.56 -14.77
N TRP A 211 -6.69 -2.14 -16.01
CA TRP A 211 -7.57 -2.51 -17.12
C TRP A 211 -6.84 -2.36 -18.45
N GLU A 212 -7.19 -3.18 -19.41
CA GLU A 212 -6.53 -3.26 -20.71
C GLU A 212 -7.55 -3.49 -21.84
N ASN A 213 -7.08 -3.45 -23.08
CA ASN A 213 -7.89 -3.74 -24.28
C ASN A 213 -9.17 -2.91 -24.42
N LYS A 214 -9.16 -1.67 -23.94
CA LYS A 214 -10.30 -0.75 -24.00
C LYS A 214 -9.83 0.68 -24.27
N ALA A 215 -10.67 1.50 -24.92
CA ALA A 215 -10.38 2.89 -25.24
C ALA A 215 -9.02 3.07 -25.94
N PHE A 216 -8.17 3.91 -25.39
CA PHE A 216 -6.82 4.18 -25.87
C PHE A 216 -5.82 3.02 -25.64
N LEU A 217 -6.16 2.04 -24.81
CA LEU A 217 -5.32 0.84 -24.57
C LEU A 217 -5.54 -0.26 -25.63
N LEU A 218 -6.54 -0.12 -26.50
CA LEU A 218 -6.67 -0.99 -27.66
C LEU A 218 -5.48 -0.78 -28.62
N PRO A 219 -4.78 -1.83 -29.07
CA PRO A 219 -3.65 -1.69 -30.02
C PRO A 219 -4.02 -0.88 -31.28
N ALA A 220 -5.23 -1.06 -31.80
CA ALA A 220 -5.75 -0.31 -32.95
C ALA A 220 -5.94 1.21 -32.69
N ASN A 221 -5.98 1.62 -31.44
CA ASN A 221 -6.14 3.01 -31.02
C ASN A 221 -4.83 3.66 -30.55
N SER A 222 -3.73 2.94 -30.56
CA SER A 222 -2.44 3.40 -30.00
C SER A 222 -1.93 4.74 -30.55
N LYS A 223 -2.28 5.07 -31.80
CA LYS A 223 -1.88 6.31 -32.50
C LYS A 223 -3.04 7.30 -32.64
N LYS A 224 -4.17 7.10 -31.95
CA LYS A 224 -5.31 8.00 -31.97
C LYS A 224 -5.26 8.98 -30.79
N ASP A 225 -6.06 10.02 -30.85
CA ASP A 225 -6.22 10.98 -29.76
C ASP A 225 -6.76 10.29 -28.50
N ILE A 226 -6.09 10.51 -27.37
CA ILE A 226 -6.40 9.84 -26.09
C ILE A 226 -7.74 10.28 -25.56
N LYS A 227 -8.02 11.59 -25.63
CA LYS A 227 -9.26 12.18 -25.14
C LYS A 227 -10.45 11.68 -25.96
N GLU A 228 -10.33 11.67 -27.30
CA GLU A 228 -11.38 11.16 -28.18
C GLU A 228 -11.70 9.69 -27.90
N MET A 229 -10.68 8.86 -27.72
CA MET A 229 -10.88 7.43 -27.42
C MET A 229 -11.50 7.21 -26.03
N PHE A 230 -11.15 8.03 -25.05
CA PHE A 230 -11.74 7.96 -23.71
C PHE A 230 -13.19 8.44 -23.73
N TYR A 231 -13.46 9.54 -24.43
CA TYR A 231 -14.82 10.09 -24.62
C TYR A 231 -15.77 9.03 -25.18
N LYS A 232 -15.43 8.41 -26.30
CA LYS A 232 -16.26 7.39 -26.96
C LYS A 232 -16.51 6.16 -26.09
N SER A 233 -15.56 5.78 -25.25
CA SER A 233 -15.66 4.55 -24.44
C SER A 233 -16.33 4.75 -23.10
N PHE A 234 -16.28 5.95 -22.52
CA PHE A 234 -16.68 6.19 -21.13
C PHE A 234 -17.65 7.38 -20.97
N GLU A 235 -17.41 8.53 -21.61
CA GLU A 235 -18.22 9.72 -21.39
C GLU A 235 -19.48 9.75 -22.27
N GLU A 236 -19.35 9.49 -23.56
CA GLU A 236 -20.48 9.44 -24.49
C GLU A 236 -21.58 8.47 -24.02
N PRO A 237 -21.26 7.23 -23.57
CA PRO A 237 -22.26 6.32 -23.03
C PRO A 237 -22.99 6.84 -21.79
N ILE A 238 -22.36 7.68 -20.94
CA ILE A 238 -23.04 8.32 -19.80
C ILE A 238 -24.07 9.33 -20.30
N LYS A 239 -23.70 10.15 -21.29
CA LYS A 239 -24.61 11.12 -21.89
C LYS A 239 -25.79 10.43 -22.57
N GLU A 240 -25.54 9.30 -23.25
CA GLU A 240 -26.59 8.45 -23.80
C GLU A 240 -27.50 7.86 -22.71
N LEU A 241 -26.94 7.37 -21.61
CA LEU A 241 -27.71 6.80 -20.48
C LEU A 241 -28.67 7.83 -19.87
N ILE A 242 -28.24 9.09 -19.75
CA ILE A 242 -29.04 10.16 -19.17
C ILE A 242 -30.15 10.60 -20.13
N ASN A 243 -29.86 10.69 -21.43
CA ASN A 243 -30.78 11.22 -22.44
C ASN A 243 -31.80 10.18 -22.92
N ASN A 244 -31.45 8.88 -22.93
CA ASN A 244 -32.32 7.81 -23.44
C ASN A 244 -33.15 7.17 -22.33
N LYS A 245 -34.45 7.46 -22.31
CA LYS A 245 -35.40 6.91 -21.31
C LYS A 245 -36.16 5.66 -21.78
N LYS A 246 -35.77 5.00 -22.88
CA LYS A 246 -36.58 3.93 -23.49
C LYS A 246 -35.83 2.59 -23.59
N ASN A 247 -36.56 1.51 -23.30
CA ASN A 247 -36.22 0.10 -23.50
C ASN A 247 -34.93 -0.36 -22.79
N PHE A 248 -35.07 -0.56 -21.48
CA PHE A 248 -34.04 -1.20 -20.67
C PHE A 248 -34.27 -2.73 -20.66
N ASN A 249 -33.29 -3.48 -21.13
CA ASN A 249 -33.35 -4.94 -21.19
C ASN A 249 -32.59 -5.62 -20.03
N TYR A 250 -31.69 -4.91 -19.38
CA TYR A 250 -30.82 -5.45 -18.34
C TYR A 250 -30.68 -4.47 -17.18
N ASN A 251 -30.18 -4.97 -16.05
CA ASN A 251 -29.78 -4.14 -14.92
C ASN A 251 -28.27 -4.23 -14.70
N CYS A 252 -27.68 -3.15 -14.25
CA CYS A 252 -26.27 -3.09 -13.85
C CYS A 252 -26.02 -4.01 -12.65
N ILE A 253 -25.01 -4.88 -12.72
CA ILE A 253 -24.67 -5.80 -11.61
C ILE A 253 -24.09 -5.09 -10.38
N VAL A 254 -23.70 -3.81 -10.51
CA VAL A 254 -23.08 -3.01 -9.43
C VAL A 254 -24.12 -2.12 -8.75
N CYS A 255 -24.80 -1.24 -9.51
CA CYS A 255 -25.71 -0.25 -8.93
C CYS A 255 -27.20 -0.60 -9.15
N ASN A 256 -27.50 -1.69 -9.84
CA ASN A 256 -28.84 -2.13 -10.23
C ASN A 256 -29.63 -1.12 -11.09
N GLU A 257 -28.95 -0.11 -11.66
CA GLU A 257 -29.58 0.82 -12.61
C GLU A 257 -29.93 0.08 -13.91
N SER A 258 -31.05 0.47 -14.51
CA SER A 258 -31.49 -0.14 -15.76
C SER A 258 -30.60 0.27 -16.94
N ILE A 259 -30.23 -0.67 -17.81
CA ILE A 259 -29.24 -0.50 -18.87
C ILE A 259 -29.89 -0.64 -20.26
N ASN A 260 -29.57 0.30 -21.15
CA ASN A 260 -29.96 0.29 -22.54
C ASN A 260 -28.84 -0.15 -23.51
N ARG A 261 -27.64 -0.36 -23.00
CA ARG A 261 -26.44 -0.75 -23.77
C ARG A 261 -25.67 -1.84 -23.03
N ASP A 262 -25.20 -2.81 -23.77
CA ASP A 262 -24.37 -3.90 -23.25
C ASP A 262 -22.94 -3.43 -23.06
N ILE A 263 -22.51 -3.19 -21.82
CA ILE A 263 -21.13 -2.92 -21.47
C ILE A 263 -20.63 -4.09 -20.64
N ASP A 264 -19.61 -4.79 -21.14
CA ASP A 264 -19.07 -5.95 -20.48
C ASP A 264 -18.31 -5.59 -19.20
N THR A 265 -18.04 -6.60 -18.36
CA THR A 265 -17.38 -6.44 -17.05
C THR A 265 -15.87 -6.62 -17.13
N THR A 266 -15.20 -6.08 -18.16
CA THR A 266 -13.76 -6.24 -18.42
C THR A 266 -12.90 -5.86 -17.21
N PHE A 267 -13.30 -4.85 -16.44
CA PHE A 267 -12.57 -4.41 -15.23
C PHE A 267 -12.54 -5.47 -14.11
N LEU A 268 -13.45 -6.45 -14.13
CA LEU A 268 -13.57 -7.49 -13.11
C LEU A 268 -12.83 -8.78 -13.49
N PHE A 269 -12.21 -8.82 -14.66
CA PHE A 269 -11.53 -10.02 -15.19
C PHE A 269 -10.49 -10.58 -14.20
N GLU A 270 -9.61 -9.75 -13.68
CA GLU A 270 -8.55 -10.18 -12.75
C GLU A 270 -9.08 -10.55 -11.34
N VAL A 271 -10.29 -10.17 -11.00
CA VAL A 271 -10.94 -10.54 -9.73
C VAL A 271 -11.93 -11.69 -9.87
N GLY A 272 -11.87 -12.42 -10.99
CA GLY A 272 -12.57 -13.68 -11.19
C GLY A 272 -13.88 -13.61 -11.97
N VAL A 273 -14.24 -12.44 -12.52
CA VAL A 273 -15.43 -12.30 -13.37
C VAL A 273 -15.01 -12.20 -14.83
N ASP A 274 -15.30 -13.23 -15.61
CA ASP A 274 -15.03 -13.28 -17.06
C ASP A 274 -16.32 -13.60 -17.81
N THR A 275 -16.95 -12.58 -18.35
CA THR A 275 -18.20 -12.70 -19.11
C THR A 275 -18.02 -13.44 -20.43
N ASN A 276 -16.81 -13.41 -21.03
CA ASN A 276 -16.55 -14.14 -22.27
C ASN A 276 -16.53 -15.65 -22.05
N ARG A 277 -16.03 -16.11 -20.88
CA ARG A 277 -16.05 -17.52 -20.51
C ARG A 277 -17.42 -18.01 -20.07
N LYS A 278 -18.32 -17.11 -19.70
CA LYS A 278 -19.73 -17.44 -19.41
C LYS A 278 -20.54 -17.78 -20.67
N LYS A 279 -20.06 -17.46 -21.87
CA LYS A 279 -20.71 -17.81 -23.13
C LYS A 279 -20.58 -19.32 -23.39
N SER A 280 -21.31 -20.13 -22.64
CA SER A 280 -21.36 -21.58 -22.74
C SER A 280 -22.79 -22.05 -22.99
N ALA A 281 -22.95 -23.34 -23.30
CA ALA A 281 -24.29 -23.96 -23.48
C ALA A 281 -25.20 -23.79 -22.23
N PHE A 282 -24.61 -23.73 -21.04
CA PHE A 282 -25.35 -23.46 -19.80
C PHE A 282 -26.02 -22.08 -19.78
N TRP A 283 -25.44 -21.10 -20.48
CA TRP A 283 -25.92 -19.73 -20.54
C TRP A 283 -26.51 -19.37 -21.91
N ASN A 284 -26.91 -20.38 -22.69
CA ASN A 284 -27.42 -20.20 -24.05
C ASN A 284 -26.46 -19.33 -24.91
N TYR A 285 -25.15 -19.43 -24.67
CA TYR A 285 -24.09 -18.64 -25.33
C TYR A 285 -24.24 -17.10 -25.17
N ASN A 286 -25.03 -16.64 -24.19
CA ASN A 286 -25.22 -15.21 -23.91
C ASN A 286 -24.45 -14.79 -22.66
N ALA A 287 -23.92 -13.57 -22.68
CA ALA A 287 -23.46 -12.91 -21.46
C ALA A 287 -24.69 -12.40 -20.69
N ASP A 288 -24.69 -12.55 -19.37
CA ASP A 288 -25.77 -12.15 -18.48
C ASP A 288 -25.37 -11.06 -17.46
N SER A 289 -24.12 -10.62 -17.52
CA SER A 289 -23.56 -9.66 -16.56
C SER A 289 -23.03 -8.43 -17.29
N PHE A 290 -23.71 -7.30 -17.06
CA PHE A 290 -23.39 -6.03 -17.66
C PHE A 290 -23.28 -4.94 -16.60
N ILE A 291 -22.56 -3.85 -16.92
CA ILE A 291 -22.46 -2.67 -16.08
C ILE A 291 -22.99 -1.45 -16.80
N CYS A 292 -23.55 -0.47 -16.06
CA CYS A 292 -23.98 0.78 -16.64
C CYS A 292 -22.79 1.66 -17.04
N ALA A 293 -23.03 2.64 -17.89
CA ALA A 293 -21.99 3.57 -18.35
C ALA A 293 -21.30 4.32 -17.22
N LEU A 294 -22.04 4.70 -16.17
CA LEU A 294 -21.47 5.39 -15.02
C LEU A 294 -20.57 4.48 -14.19
N CYS A 295 -20.99 3.25 -13.90
CA CYS A 295 -20.13 2.28 -13.20
C CYS A 295 -18.89 1.93 -14.03
N ASN A 296 -19.02 1.84 -15.36
CA ASN A 296 -17.90 1.65 -16.27
C ASN A 296 -16.86 2.79 -16.15
N TYR A 297 -17.33 4.05 -16.10
CA TYR A 297 -16.46 5.21 -15.90
C TYR A 297 -15.80 5.18 -14.50
N ILE A 298 -16.56 4.83 -13.46
CA ILE A 298 -16.04 4.73 -12.09
C ILE A 298 -14.92 3.68 -12.02
N TYR A 299 -15.08 2.52 -12.64
CA TYR A 299 -14.00 1.52 -12.72
C TYR A 299 -12.77 2.04 -13.47
N ALA A 300 -12.95 2.87 -14.53
CA ALA A 300 -11.81 3.50 -15.19
C ALA A 300 -11.03 4.44 -14.25
N CYS A 301 -11.68 5.01 -13.24
CA CYS A 301 -11.06 5.85 -12.22
C CYS A 301 -10.30 5.07 -11.13
N THR A 302 -10.36 3.73 -11.10
CA THR A 302 -9.72 2.90 -10.06
C THR A 302 -8.24 3.24 -9.79
N PRO A 303 -7.37 3.48 -10.80
CA PRO A 303 -5.97 3.85 -10.55
C PRO A 303 -5.84 5.12 -9.72
N LEU A 304 -6.79 6.04 -9.84
CA LEU A 304 -6.81 7.29 -9.07
C LEU A 304 -7.15 7.09 -7.59
N GLY A 305 -7.86 6.01 -7.23
CA GLY A 305 -8.19 5.71 -5.83
C GLY A 305 -7.05 5.06 -5.06
N PHE A 306 -6.09 4.45 -5.72
CA PHE A 306 -4.94 3.82 -5.06
C PHE A 306 -3.86 4.82 -4.67
N ILE A 307 -3.18 4.56 -3.56
CA ILE A 307 -1.97 5.28 -3.13
C ILE A 307 -0.79 4.73 -3.95
N ASP A 308 -0.10 5.60 -4.67
CA ASP A 308 1.06 5.22 -5.50
C ASP A 308 2.35 5.18 -4.67
N MET A 309 2.95 3.99 -4.57
CA MET A 309 4.19 3.71 -3.86
C MET A 309 5.38 3.44 -4.81
N SER A 310 5.34 3.96 -6.01
CA SER A 310 6.28 3.76 -7.12
C SER A 310 6.12 2.40 -7.82
N ASN A 311 6.53 1.29 -7.22
CA ASN A 311 6.44 -0.06 -7.80
C ASN A 311 5.18 -0.81 -7.36
N LEU A 312 4.55 -0.38 -6.28
CA LEU A 312 3.35 -0.98 -5.71
C LEU A 312 2.24 0.07 -5.63
N MET A 313 1.01 -0.38 -5.65
CA MET A 313 -0.14 0.48 -5.38
C MET A 313 -0.93 -0.08 -4.20
N LEU A 314 -1.34 0.78 -3.29
CA LEU A 314 -1.96 0.42 -2.02
C LEU A 314 -3.35 1.01 -1.94
N PHE A 315 -4.31 0.24 -1.42
CA PHE A 315 -5.66 0.68 -1.12
C PHE A 315 -6.13 0.16 0.22
N VAL A 316 -6.69 1.03 1.04
CA VAL A 316 -7.31 0.67 2.33
C VAL A 316 -8.82 0.70 2.14
N ASN A 317 -9.43 -0.48 2.14
CA ASN A 317 -10.87 -0.62 1.97
C ASN A 317 -11.57 -0.68 3.33
N GLN A 318 -12.29 0.39 3.64
CA GLN A 318 -13.13 0.52 4.83
C GLN A 318 -14.47 1.12 4.42
N ASN A 319 -15.54 0.33 4.52
CA ASN A 319 -16.87 0.69 4.00
C ASN A 319 -17.77 1.45 4.98
N ASP A 320 -17.20 2.17 5.95
CA ASP A 320 -17.99 2.90 6.95
C ASP A 320 -18.64 4.15 6.35
N SER A 321 -17.85 4.95 5.66
CA SER A 321 -18.30 6.14 4.93
C SER A 321 -17.30 6.50 3.85
N ILE A 322 -17.76 7.27 2.86
CA ILE A 322 -16.90 7.82 1.81
C ILE A 322 -15.85 8.76 2.41
N GLU A 323 -16.20 9.53 3.42
CA GLU A 323 -15.26 10.43 4.10
C GLU A 323 -14.10 9.65 4.74
N THR A 324 -14.41 8.60 5.52
CA THR A 324 -13.40 7.72 6.13
C THR A 324 -12.56 7.04 5.05
N LEU A 325 -13.18 6.55 3.98
CA LEU A 325 -12.50 5.88 2.88
C LEU A 325 -11.51 6.83 2.17
N ILE A 326 -11.89 8.09 1.91
CA ILE A 326 -11.00 9.12 1.35
C ILE A 326 -9.82 9.36 2.29
N LYS A 327 -10.07 9.59 3.57
CA LYS A 327 -9.06 9.88 4.58
C LYS A 327 -8.04 8.75 4.72
N MET A 328 -8.50 7.49 4.68
CA MET A 328 -7.61 6.33 4.73
C MET A 328 -6.71 6.21 3.48
N ASN A 329 -7.15 6.74 2.33
CA ASN A 329 -6.44 6.64 1.06
C ASN A 329 -5.82 7.97 0.58
N GLU A 330 -5.70 8.96 1.46
CA GLU A 330 -4.97 10.19 1.17
C GLU A 330 -3.53 9.89 0.79
N LYS A 331 -2.93 10.83 0.03
CA LYS A 331 -1.53 10.75 -0.38
C LYS A 331 -0.62 10.54 0.85
N ILE A 332 0.31 9.62 0.74
CA ILE A 332 1.39 9.43 1.70
C ILE A 332 2.63 10.13 1.16
N ASP A 333 3.16 11.10 1.93
CA ASP A 333 4.40 11.76 1.57
C ASP A 333 5.58 10.88 2.05
N PHE A 334 6.22 10.23 1.09
CA PHE A 334 7.43 9.47 1.33
C PHE A 334 8.61 10.44 1.44
N VAL A 335 9.18 10.57 2.64
CA VAL A 335 10.47 11.25 2.80
C VAL A 335 11.50 10.45 2.01
N ASN A 336 12.33 11.14 1.22
CA ASN A 336 13.25 10.66 0.17
C ASN A 336 14.24 9.53 0.52
N ASN A 337 13.87 8.54 1.32
CA ASN A 337 14.64 7.34 1.58
C ASN A 337 14.12 6.21 0.69
N GLU A 338 14.78 5.95 -0.41
CA GLU A 338 14.40 4.99 -1.45
C GLU A 338 14.24 3.55 -0.94
N ASP A 339 14.86 3.18 0.18
CA ASP A 339 14.95 1.79 0.62
C ASP A 339 13.75 1.27 1.43
N ASN A 340 12.73 2.10 1.79
CA ASN A 340 11.70 1.68 2.75
C ASN A 340 10.28 2.23 2.52
N LYS A 341 9.87 2.41 1.27
CA LYS A 341 8.53 2.94 0.93
C LYS A 341 7.38 2.08 1.50
N THR A 342 7.53 0.77 1.46
CA THR A 342 6.55 -0.17 2.01
C THR A 342 6.38 0.00 3.52
N TYR A 343 7.47 0.14 4.24
CA TYR A 343 7.50 0.40 5.68
C TYR A 343 6.79 1.70 6.05
N THR A 344 7.13 2.81 5.37
CA THR A 344 6.51 4.12 5.61
C THR A 344 5.00 4.06 5.36
N ALA A 345 4.57 3.33 4.32
CA ALA A 345 3.16 3.15 4.02
C ALA A 345 2.42 2.35 5.10
N TYR A 346 2.96 1.23 5.56
CA TYR A 346 2.34 0.45 6.64
C TYR A 346 2.26 1.24 7.95
N ASN A 347 3.30 1.98 8.32
CA ASN A 347 3.27 2.86 9.50
C ASN A 347 2.19 3.93 9.39
N GLU A 348 2.08 4.57 8.23
CA GLU A 348 1.09 5.61 8.02
C GLU A 348 -0.35 5.05 8.05
N ILE A 349 -0.58 3.85 7.48
CA ILE A 349 -1.87 3.17 7.56
C ILE A 349 -2.21 2.87 9.02
N ILE A 350 -1.28 2.30 9.78
CA ILE A 350 -1.49 2.01 11.20
C ILE A 350 -1.79 3.29 11.97
N ARG A 351 -1.03 4.37 11.70
CA ARG A 351 -1.27 5.68 12.31
C ARG A 351 -2.67 6.20 12.01
N ARG A 352 -3.14 6.08 10.76
CA ARG A 352 -4.49 6.48 10.35
C ARG A 352 -5.56 5.63 11.02
N ILE A 353 -5.40 4.30 11.03
CA ILE A 353 -6.30 3.37 11.72
C ILE A 353 -6.42 3.75 13.21
N LEU A 354 -5.29 3.96 13.88
CA LEU A 354 -5.26 4.31 15.30
C LEU A 354 -5.75 5.74 15.61
N SER A 355 -5.79 6.63 14.62
CA SER A 355 -6.31 8.00 14.78
C SER A 355 -7.83 8.08 14.66
N GLU A 356 -8.46 7.09 14.02
CA GLU A 356 -9.91 7.02 13.91
C GLU A 356 -10.51 6.65 15.28
N LYS A 357 -11.29 7.55 15.85
CA LYS A 357 -12.02 7.38 17.12
C LYS A 357 -13.29 6.53 16.92
N THR A 358 -13.25 5.50 16.11
CA THR A 358 -14.39 4.62 15.92
C THR A 358 -14.59 3.77 17.17
N LYS A 359 -15.72 3.92 17.84
CA LYS A 359 -16.10 3.11 19.01
C LYS A 359 -16.26 1.62 18.70
N GLU A 360 -16.37 1.27 17.42
CA GLU A 360 -16.45 -0.10 16.94
C GLU A 360 -15.29 -0.39 15.98
N LEU A 361 -14.38 -1.25 16.41
CA LEU A 361 -13.31 -1.76 15.55
C LEU A 361 -13.93 -2.69 14.50
N LYS A 362 -14.05 -2.19 13.27
CA LYS A 362 -14.52 -2.99 12.11
C LYS A 362 -13.33 -3.57 11.37
N SER A 363 -13.56 -4.67 10.65
CA SER A 363 -12.52 -5.26 9.79
C SER A 363 -12.14 -4.30 8.66
N ILE A 364 -10.84 -4.13 8.45
CA ILE A 364 -10.26 -3.28 7.40
C ILE A 364 -9.51 -4.17 6.43
N GLN A 365 -9.70 -3.97 5.14
CA GLN A 365 -8.92 -4.64 4.12
C GLN A 365 -7.80 -3.73 3.63
N VAL A 366 -6.57 -4.21 3.67
CA VAL A 366 -5.42 -3.54 3.06
C VAL A 366 -5.05 -4.32 1.80
N ILE A 367 -5.23 -3.69 0.66
CA ILE A 367 -5.03 -4.29 -0.65
C ILE A 367 -3.77 -3.69 -1.27
N VAL A 368 -2.82 -4.54 -1.60
CA VAL A 368 -1.60 -4.16 -2.31
C VAL A 368 -1.68 -4.73 -3.72
N ARG A 369 -1.54 -3.87 -4.73
CA ARG A 369 -1.38 -4.30 -6.10
C ARG A 369 0.11 -4.32 -6.46
N ASP A 370 0.60 -5.51 -6.76
CA ASP A 370 1.96 -5.75 -7.25
C ASP A 370 1.87 -6.29 -8.69
N LYS A 371 2.26 -5.46 -9.65
CA LYS A 371 2.17 -5.77 -11.10
C LYS A 371 0.75 -6.27 -11.47
N ASN A 372 0.60 -7.58 -11.64
CA ASN A 372 -0.65 -8.23 -12.09
C ASN A 372 -1.40 -8.94 -10.95
N HIS A 373 -0.97 -8.78 -9.69
CA HIS A 373 -1.57 -9.49 -8.57
C HIS A 373 -2.10 -8.54 -7.51
N TYR A 374 -3.23 -8.91 -6.91
CA TYR A 374 -3.75 -8.28 -5.70
C TYR A 374 -3.40 -9.14 -4.49
N LEU A 375 -2.74 -8.53 -3.52
CA LEU A 375 -2.46 -9.14 -2.21
C LEU A 375 -3.44 -8.53 -1.21
N PHE A 376 -4.19 -9.38 -0.53
CA PHE A 376 -5.21 -8.98 0.44
C PHE A 376 -4.75 -9.28 1.85
N ASN A 377 -4.76 -8.25 2.70
CA ASN A 377 -4.60 -8.39 4.14
C ASN A 377 -5.86 -7.86 4.81
N THR A 378 -6.58 -8.73 5.52
CA THR A 378 -7.75 -8.32 6.29
C THR A 378 -7.35 -8.11 7.75
N ILE A 379 -7.45 -6.87 8.22
CA ILE A 379 -7.16 -6.52 9.60
C ILE A 379 -8.45 -6.65 10.39
N GLY A 380 -8.58 -7.73 11.14
CA GLY A 380 -9.72 -7.96 12.01
C GLY A 380 -9.64 -7.17 13.31
N LYS A 381 -10.73 -7.18 14.09
CA LYS A 381 -10.82 -6.52 15.39
C LYS A 381 -9.69 -6.92 16.34
N ASP A 382 -9.39 -8.21 16.41
CA ASP A 382 -8.34 -8.73 17.30
C ASP A 382 -6.95 -8.24 16.89
N SER A 383 -6.68 -8.18 15.58
CA SER A 383 -5.42 -7.62 15.04
C SER A 383 -5.28 -6.13 15.36
N LEU A 384 -6.36 -5.36 15.25
CA LEU A 384 -6.37 -3.94 15.63
C LEU A 384 -6.13 -3.76 17.14
N GLN A 385 -6.70 -4.62 17.97
CA GLN A 385 -6.48 -4.62 19.42
C GLN A 385 -5.02 -4.93 19.77
N ILE A 386 -4.37 -5.87 19.08
CA ILE A 386 -2.94 -6.14 19.23
C ILE A 386 -2.11 -4.90 18.85
N ILE A 387 -2.40 -4.29 17.70
CA ILE A 387 -1.68 -3.10 17.22
C ILE A 387 -1.79 -1.94 18.24
N GLU A 388 -2.99 -1.70 18.77
CA GLU A 388 -3.23 -0.63 19.75
C GLU A 388 -2.50 -0.90 21.06
N SER A 389 -2.63 -2.11 21.62
CA SER A 389 -1.99 -2.50 22.88
C SER A 389 -0.46 -2.56 22.80
N MET A 390 0.10 -2.91 21.62
CA MET A 390 1.55 -3.11 21.40
C MET A 390 2.19 -1.98 20.57
N LYS A 391 1.59 -0.79 20.56
CA LYS A 391 2.08 0.36 19.79
C LYS A 391 3.54 0.73 20.09
N LYS A 392 3.95 0.63 21.37
CA LYS A 392 5.33 0.93 21.81
C LYS A 392 6.32 -0.07 21.24
N GLU A 393 6.01 -1.36 21.33
CA GLU A 393 6.82 -2.46 20.82
C GLU A 393 6.96 -2.38 19.30
N LEU A 394 5.87 -2.12 18.59
CA LEU A 394 5.86 -1.91 17.13
C LEU A 394 6.71 -0.72 16.73
N THR A 395 6.63 0.41 17.46
CA THR A 395 7.49 1.58 17.21
C THR A 395 8.97 1.25 17.42
N ASN A 396 9.32 0.40 18.37
CA ASN A 396 10.71 -0.03 18.58
C ASN A 396 11.20 -0.95 17.47
N ILE A 397 10.39 -1.91 17.03
CA ILE A 397 10.70 -2.81 15.91
C ILE A 397 10.89 -2.00 14.62
N SER A 398 10.10 -0.96 14.44
CA SER A 398 10.10 -0.13 13.26
C SER A 398 11.40 0.64 13.01
N LYS A 399 12.25 0.81 14.01
CA LYS A 399 13.55 1.48 13.90
C LYS A 399 14.62 0.60 13.25
N ILE A 400 14.37 -0.71 13.13
CA ILE A 400 15.32 -1.67 12.56
C ILE A 400 14.87 -1.98 11.13
N LYS A 401 15.75 -1.73 10.19
CA LYS A 401 15.57 -2.06 8.78
C LYS A 401 15.64 -3.58 8.56
N SER A 402 15.82 -4.00 7.34
CA SER A 402 16.02 -5.40 6.99
C SER A 402 17.30 -5.98 7.62
N VAL A 403 17.24 -7.26 7.94
CA VAL A 403 18.37 -8.01 8.50
C VAL A 403 18.73 -9.15 7.57
N LYS A 404 20.04 -9.31 7.32
CA LYS A 404 20.58 -10.38 6.49
C LYS A 404 20.57 -11.70 7.26
N ILE A 405 19.96 -12.72 6.69
CA ILE A 405 19.93 -14.09 7.25
C ILE A 405 20.97 -14.99 6.57
N THR A 406 21.01 -14.93 5.24
CA THR A 406 22.03 -15.58 4.38
C THR A 406 22.52 -14.60 3.33
N ASP A 407 23.53 -14.98 2.54
CA ASP A 407 24.09 -14.07 1.51
C ASP A 407 23.03 -13.55 0.54
N ASP A 408 22.00 -14.33 0.25
CA ASP A 408 20.95 -13.99 -0.72
C ASP A 408 19.59 -13.72 -0.07
N TYR A 409 19.46 -13.80 1.26
CA TYR A 409 18.16 -13.69 1.93
C TYR A 409 18.15 -12.67 3.05
N TRP A 410 17.29 -11.67 2.90
CA TRP A 410 17.04 -10.59 3.85
C TRP A 410 15.61 -10.68 4.39
N ILE A 411 15.44 -10.37 5.65
CA ILE A 411 14.12 -10.24 6.30
C ILE A 411 13.88 -8.78 6.64
N ASP A 412 12.75 -8.23 6.20
CA ASP A 412 12.18 -7.00 6.73
C ASP A 412 11.36 -7.37 7.98
N ILE A 413 11.99 -7.19 9.16
CA ILE A 413 11.43 -7.66 10.44
C ILE A 413 10.07 -7.01 10.72
N TYR A 414 9.95 -5.71 10.46
CA TYR A 414 8.73 -4.97 10.75
C TYR A 414 7.60 -5.40 9.83
N LYS A 415 7.87 -5.52 8.54
CA LYS A 415 6.91 -6.00 7.56
C LYS A 415 6.41 -7.40 7.92
N ASP A 416 7.32 -8.35 8.15
CA ASP A 416 6.95 -9.73 8.46
C ASP A 416 6.16 -9.81 9.78
N CYS A 417 6.53 -9.00 10.79
CA CYS A 417 5.80 -8.91 12.06
C CYS A 417 4.37 -8.38 11.84
N LEU A 418 4.20 -7.32 11.06
CA LEU A 418 2.89 -6.73 10.76
C LEU A 418 2.02 -7.65 9.91
N GLU A 419 2.58 -8.30 8.89
CA GLU A 419 1.85 -9.27 8.06
C GLU A 419 1.34 -10.44 8.92
N ASN A 420 2.12 -10.90 9.90
CA ASN A 420 1.67 -11.90 10.84
C ASN A 420 0.53 -11.38 11.72
N ILE A 421 0.58 -10.13 12.20
CA ILE A 421 -0.51 -9.52 12.98
C ILE A 421 -1.77 -9.38 12.11
N PHE A 422 -1.66 -8.84 10.90
CA PHE A 422 -2.78 -8.62 10.00
C PHE A 422 -3.51 -9.92 9.65
N ASN A 423 -2.74 -10.97 9.39
CA ASN A 423 -3.27 -12.30 9.08
C ASN A 423 -3.50 -13.17 10.34
N PHE A 424 -3.38 -12.61 11.53
CA PHE A 424 -3.54 -13.28 12.81
C PHE A 424 -2.67 -14.54 12.94
N ARG A 425 -1.47 -14.51 12.36
CA ARG A 425 -0.48 -15.60 12.40
C ARG A 425 0.41 -15.50 13.63
N ASN A 426 1.06 -16.61 14.00
CA ASN A 426 2.04 -16.64 15.07
C ASN A 426 3.38 -16.04 14.65
N GLN A 427 4.06 -15.38 15.59
CA GLN A 427 5.40 -14.82 15.39
C GLN A 427 6.53 -15.86 15.58
N TRP A 428 6.22 -17.09 15.98
CA TRP A 428 7.23 -18.10 16.36
C TRP A 428 8.28 -18.37 15.29
N ASN A 429 7.87 -18.45 14.02
CA ASN A 429 8.80 -18.66 12.91
C ASN A 429 9.73 -17.45 12.69
N LEU A 430 9.24 -16.23 12.88
CA LEU A 430 10.06 -15.03 12.80
C LEU A 430 11.08 -15.01 13.95
N ILE A 431 10.64 -15.26 15.20
CA ILE A 431 11.52 -15.36 16.37
C ILE A 431 12.60 -16.42 16.13
N PHE A 432 12.23 -17.62 15.67
CA PHE A 432 13.17 -18.70 15.38
C PHE A 432 14.24 -18.32 14.36
N LYS A 433 13.86 -17.68 13.27
CA LYS A 433 14.81 -17.20 12.24
C LYS A 433 15.78 -16.18 12.82
N LEU A 434 15.26 -15.20 13.58
CA LEU A 434 16.06 -14.13 14.17
C LEU A 434 17.00 -14.63 15.27
N LEU A 435 16.59 -15.60 16.08
CA LEU A 435 17.45 -16.20 17.11
C LEU A 435 18.65 -16.95 16.53
N LYS A 436 18.59 -17.41 15.29
CA LYS A 436 19.70 -18.09 14.59
C LYS A 436 20.77 -17.13 14.06
N ILE A 437 20.48 -15.84 14.01
CA ILE A 437 21.46 -14.84 13.56
C ILE A 437 22.56 -14.74 14.60
N GLU A 438 23.80 -14.89 14.13
CA GLU A 438 24.99 -14.72 14.96
C GLU A 438 25.35 -13.23 15.06
N ASP A 439 25.91 -12.82 16.19
CA ASP A 439 26.59 -11.54 16.44
C ASP A 439 25.81 -10.22 16.31
N ASN A 440 24.49 -10.20 16.40
CA ASN A 440 23.76 -8.95 16.34
C ASN A 440 22.97 -8.63 17.62
N LYS A 441 23.61 -8.02 18.60
CA LYS A 441 23.01 -7.61 19.88
C LYS A 441 21.83 -6.63 19.71
N PHE A 442 21.84 -5.81 18.64
CA PHE A 442 20.74 -4.88 18.34
C PHE A 442 19.41 -5.60 18.07
N ILE A 443 19.46 -6.86 17.65
CA ILE A 443 18.26 -7.65 17.34
C ILE A 443 17.62 -8.23 18.60
N LEU A 444 18.35 -8.43 19.71
CA LEU A 444 17.83 -9.09 20.90
C LEU A 444 16.62 -8.36 21.50
N ASN A 445 16.70 -7.03 21.62
CA ASN A 445 15.57 -6.22 22.07
C ASN A 445 14.38 -6.31 21.11
N THR A 446 14.64 -6.34 19.81
CA THR A 446 13.60 -6.49 18.79
C THR A 446 12.90 -7.84 18.90
N ILE A 447 13.66 -8.93 19.08
CA ILE A 447 13.07 -10.26 19.28
C ILE A 447 12.21 -10.30 20.55
N PHE A 448 12.64 -9.62 21.62
CA PHE A 448 11.87 -9.54 22.86
C PHE A 448 10.57 -8.73 22.67
N ASN A 449 10.60 -7.66 21.89
CA ASN A 449 9.38 -6.92 21.51
C ASN A 449 8.43 -7.78 20.67
N ILE A 450 8.95 -8.57 19.72
CA ILE A 450 8.15 -9.52 18.94
C ILE A 450 7.55 -10.61 19.85
N LEU A 451 8.29 -11.08 20.84
CA LEU A 451 7.80 -12.06 21.84
C LEU A 451 6.64 -11.47 22.65
N LYS A 452 6.71 -10.22 23.07
CA LYS A 452 5.59 -9.52 23.73
C LYS A 452 4.36 -9.43 22.83
N ILE A 453 4.54 -9.12 21.56
CA ILE A 453 3.43 -9.10 20.57
C ILE A 453 2.79 -10.47 20.46
N GLN A 454 3.59 -11.54 20.44
CA GLN A 454 3.07 -12.91 20.44
C GLN A 454 2.26 -13.22 21.70
N ILE A 455 2.75 -12.84 22.86
CA ILE A 455 2.03 -13.01 24.14
C ILE A 455 0.69 -12.26 24.12
N ALA A 456 0.69 -11.01 23.65
CA ALA A 456 -0.54 -10.22 23.53
C ALA A 456 -1.56 -10.89 22.60
N LYS A 457 -1.09 -11.44 21.47
CA LYS A 457 -1.93 -12.20 20.53
C LYS A 457 -2.55 -13.43 21.19
N ASP A 458 -1.77 -14.23 21.92
CA ASP A 458 -2.25 -15.46 22.54
C ASP A 458 -3.32 -15.15 23.62
N ILE A 459 -3.14 -14.10 24.41
CA ILE A 459 -4.12 -13.64 25.41
C ILE A 459 -5.42 -13.17 24.75
N ILE A 460 -5.34 -12.37 23.70
CA ILE A 460 -6.51 -11.88 22.95
C ILE A 460 -7.27 -13.05 22.33
N PHE A 461 -6.56 -14.04 21.79
CA PHE A 461 -7.16 -15.22 21.18
C PHE A 461 -7.91 -16.10 22.19
N LEU A 462 -7.29 -16.37 23.33
CA LEU A 462 -7.86 -17.27 24.35
C LEU A 462 -9.01 -16.61 25.11
N LYS A 463 -9.22 -15.29 24.97
CA LYS A 463 -10.20 -14.50 25.74
C LYS A 463 -10.12 -14.78 27.25
N GLU A 464 -8.93 -15.18 27.70
CA GLU A 464 -8.68 -15.39 29.11
C GLU A 464 -8.48 -14.03 29.79
N ASP A 465 -9.06 -13.86 30.99
CA ASP A 465 -8.79 -12.72 31.89
C ASP A 465 -7.32 -12.77 32.43
N ASN A 466 -6.44 -13.42 31.71
CA ASN A 466 -5.03 -13.52 32.05
C ASN A 466 -4.40 -12.14 31.96
N ASN A 467 -3.92 -11.69 33.09
CA ASN A 467 -3.22 -10.43 33.22
C ASN A 467 -1.99 -10.45 32.26
N MET A 468 -2.08 -9.68 31.17
CA MET A 468 -1.02 -9.56 30.16
C MET A 468 0.32 -9.21 30.81
N GLN A 469 0.30 -8.38 31.84
CA GLN A 469 1.49 -8.01 32.61
C GLN A 469 2.14 -9.24 33.27
N LYS A 470 1.36 -10.16 33.81
CA LYS A 470 1.89 -11.39 34.44
C LYS A 470 2.66 -12.26 33.43
N GLN A 471 2.19 -12.35 32.20
CA GLN A 471 2.89 -13.10 31.14
C GLN A 471 4.16 -12.38 30.67
N PHE A 472 4.14 -11.05 30.61
CA PHE A 472 5.34 -10.25 30.34
C PHE A 472 6.38 -10.42 31.46
N ASP A 473 5.94 -10.42 32.73
CA ASP A 473 6.81 -10.64 33.88
C ASP A 473 7.43 -12.05 33.84
N LEU A 474 6.66 -13.08 33.46
CA LEU A 474 7.15 -14.44 33.26
C LEU A 474 8.26 -14.48 32.19
N ALA A 475 8.03 -13.87 31.03
CA ALA A 475 9.05 -13.79 29.98
C ALA A 475 10.31 -13.04 30.48
N TYR A 476 10.13 -11.96 31.21
CA TYR A 476 11.24 -11.16 31.75
C TYR A 476 12.05 -11.90 32.79
N ILE A 477 11.40 -12.65 33.68
CA ILE A 477 12.08 -13.51 34.67
C ILE A 477 12.89 -14.60 33.95
N ALA A 478 12.33 -15.25 32.93
CA ALA A 478 13.06 -16.25 32.16
C ALA A 478 14.29 -15.63 31.46
N TYR A 479 14.14 -14.45 30.86
CA TYR A 479 15.25 -13.69 30.28
C TYR A 479 16.34 -13.37 31.31
N LYS A 480 15.97 -12.88 32.50
CA LYS A 480 16.93 -12.62 33.59
C LYS A 480 17.72 -13.85 33.97
N ASN A 481 17.06 -15.01 34.15
CA ASN A 481 17.75 -16.26 34.47
C ASN A 481 18.80 -16.65 33.42
N GLY A 482 18.51 -16.44 32.13
CA GLY A 482 19.47 -16.62 31.04
C GLY A 482 20.68 -15.67 31.15
N ASN A 483 20.43 -14.40 31.45
CA ASN A 483 21.45 -13.37 31.64
C ASN A 483 22.34 -13.69 32.87
N GLU A 484 21.78 -14.18 33.97
CA GLU A 484 22.53 -14.57 35.14
C GLU A 484 23.49 -15.73 34.84
N ILE A 485 23.05 -16.74 34.09
CA ILE A 485 23.92 -17.85 33.66
C ILE A 485 25.07 -17.32 32.79
N ARG A 486 24.78 -16.44 31.84
CA ARG A 486 25.81 -15.79 30.99
C ARG A 486 26.85 -15.05 31.84
N ALA A 487 26.40 -14.26 32.82
CA ALA A 487 27.28 -13.52 33.71
C ALA A 487 28.16 -14.43 34.54
N LYS A 488 27.57 -15.45 35.18
CA LYS A 488 28.28 -16.39 36.04
C LYS A 488 29.32 -17.24 35.30
N LEU A 489 29.07 -17.60 34.04
CA LEU A 489 30.04 -18.24 33.16
C LEU A 489 31.32 -17.43 32.96
N MET A 490 31.22 -16.11 33.08
CA MET A 490 32.34 -15.17 32.95
C MET A 490 32.84 -14.62 34.29
N GLY A 491 32.37 -15.17 35.41
CA GLY A 491 32.74 -14.70 36.75
C GLY A 491 32.24 -13.30 37.09
N ALA A 492 31.22 -12.81 36.39
CA ALA A 492 30.64 -11.47 36.56
C ALA A 492 29.32 -11.52 37.34
N ASN A 493 28.99 -10.42 38.04
CA ASN A 493 27.74 -10.29 38.78
C ASN A 493 26.54 -9.98 37.87
N SER A 494 26.77 -9.43 36.67
CA SER A 494 25.75 -9.08 35.70
C SER A 494 26.31 -9.18 34.27
N SER A 495 25.49 -9.64 33.32
CA SER A 495 25.87 -9.67 31.91
C SER A 495 26.04 -8.28 31.29
N ALA A 496 25.43 -7.26 31.87
CA ALA A 496 25.60 -5.87 31.49
C ALA A 496 27.03 -5.34 31.72
N ASN A 497 27.74 -5.94 32.68
CA ASN A 497 29.10 -5.55 33.05
C ASN A 497 30.18 -6.31 32.27
N LEU A 498 29.81 -7.19 31.34
CA LEU A 498 30.77 -7.92 30.51
C LEU A 498 31.38 -7.02 29.45
N ASN A 499 32.71 -6.96 29.37
CA ASN A 499 33.41 -6.28 28.29
C ASN A 499 33.29 -7.03 26.96
N SER A 500 33.80 -6.45 25.87
CA SER A 500 33.68 -7.00 24.52
C SER A 500 34.29 -8.41 24.39
N GLU A 501 35.43 -8.66 25.02
CA GLU A 501 36.13 -9.97 25.01
C GLU A 501 35.37 -11.01 25.77
N GLN A 502 34.91 -10.69 27.00
CA GLN A 502 34.09 -11.57 27.82
C GLN A 502 32.76 -11.92 27.13
N ASN A 503 32.16 -10.98 26.42
CA ASN A 503 30.95 -11.26 25.64
C ASN A 503 31.21 -12.26 24.51
N LYS A 504 32.30 -12.10 23.74
CA LYS A 504 32.71 -13.06 22.70
C LYS A 504 33.02 -14.43 23.27
N GLU A 505 33.69 -14.50 24.42
CA GLU A 505 33.99 -15.76 25.10
C GLU A 505 32.70 -16.44 25.58
N ALA A 506 31.75 -15.71 26.16
CA ALA A 506 30.47 -16.23 26.56
C ALA A 506 29.68 -16.76 25.36
N ASP A 507 29.66 -16.04 24.23
CA ASP A 507 29.03 -16.47 22.99
C ASP A 507 29.63 -17.80 22.49
N ASN A 508 30.95 -17.92 22.48
CA ASN A 508 31.62 -19.15 22.07
C ASN A 508 31.29 -20.33 22.99
N LYS A 509 31.29 -20.12 24.32
CA LYS A 509 30.97 -21.17 25.31
C LYS A 509 29.51 -21.62 25.22
N LEU A 510 28.59 -20.70 24.94
CA LEU A 510 27.14 -20.97 24.92
C LEU A 510 26.63 -21.37 23.54
N ARG A 511 27.37 -21.14 22.46
CA ARG A 511 26.91 -21.34 21.06
C ARG A 511 26.23 -22.67 20.81
N GLY A 512 26.87 -23.77 21.16
CA GLY A 512 26.34 -25.11 20.95
C GLY A 512 25.05 -25.36 21.74
N LEU A 513 25.03 -24.94 23.01
CA LEU A 513 23.86 -25.06 23.88
C LEU A 513 22.68 -24.21 23.35
N VAL A 514 22.94 -22.93 23.03
CA VAL A 514 21.92 -22.02 22.52
C VAL A 514 21.31 -22.57 21.23
N TYR A 515 22.12 -23.10 20.32
CA TYR A 515 21.62 -23.70 19.08
C TYR A 515 20.69 -24.91 19.34
N GLN A 516 21.05 -25.77 20.28
CA GLN A 516 20.23 -26.93 20.70
C GLN A 516 18.92 -26.45 21.32
N LEU A 517 18.96 -25.48 22.24
CA LEU A 517 17.78 -24.95 22.91
C LEU A 517 16.81 -24.29 21.93
N ILE A 518 17.31 -23.51 20.95
CA ILE A 518 16.49 -22.91 19.88
C ILE A 518 15.71 -24.01 19.15
N ASN A 519 16.36 -25.11 18.79
CA ASN A 519 15.70 -26.19 18.06
C ASN A 519 14.69 -26.94 18.97
N TYR A 520 14.98 -27.16 20.24
CA TYR A 520 14.05 -27.84 21.18
C TYR A 520 12.79 -26.98 21.41
N VAL A 521 12.94 -25.65 21.54
CA VAL A 521 11.79 -24.76 21.68
C VAL A 521 10.96 -24.74 20.38
N HIS A 522 11.62 -24.72 19.23
CA HIS A 522 10.93 -24.72 17.93
C HIS A 522 10.14 -26.02 17.70
N THR A 523 10.69 -27.17 18.10
CA THR A 523 10.06 -28.49 17.96
C THR A 523 9.20 -28.88 19.15
N SER A 524 8.97 -27.98 20.11
CA SER A 524 8.23 -28.22 21.37
C SER A 524 8.77 -29.41 22.22
N ASN A 525 10.08 -29.68 22.16
CA ASN A 525 10.72 -30.77 22.90
C ASN A 525 11.12 -30.31 24.31
N ARG A 526 10.17 -30.37 25.25
CA ARG A 526 10.31 -29.89 26.62
C ARG A 526 11.32 -30.71 27.42
N ASP A 527 11.35 -32.04 27.23
CA ASP A 527 12.19 -32.96 27.99
C ASP A 527 13.68 -32.74 27.70
N LEU A 528 14.05 -32.63 26.43
CA LEU A 528 15.43 -32.33 26.04
C LEU A 528 15.82 -30.90 26.42
N PHE A 529 14.89 -29.94 26.33
CA PHE A 529 15.12 -28.59 26.82
C PHE A 529 15.45 -28.60 28.31
N LEU A 530 14.59 -29.19 29.16
CA LEU A 530 14.79 -29.23 30.60
C LEU A 530 16.05 -30.03 31.00
N SER A 531 16.33 -31.14 30.32
CA SER A 531 17.53 -31.93 30.53
C SER A 531 18.81 -31.11 30.34
N ASN A 532 18.87 -30.29 29.27
CA ASN A 532 20.02 -29.41 29.02
C ASN A 532 20.12 -28.26 30.04
N ILE A 533 18.98 -27.68 30.44
CA ILE A 533 18.94 -26.69 31.52
C ILE A 533 19.45 -27.32 32.83
N THR A 534 18.98 -28.51 33.20
CA THR A 534 19.41 -29.21 34.40
C THR A 534 20.92 -29.45 34.41
N ARG A 535 21.49 -29.95 33.32
CA ARG A 535 22.94 -30.13 33.17
C ARG A 535 23.72 -28.82 33.31
N LEU A 536 23.23 -27.74 32.71
CA LEU A 536 23.87 -26.43 32.79
C LEU A 536 23.92 -25.93 34.24
N TYR A 537 22.78 -25.95 34.95
CA TYR A 537 22.69 -25.48 36.34
C TYR A 537 23.47 -26.37 37.29
N ALA A 538 23.40 -27.70 37.13
CA ALA A 538 24.19 -28.64 37.93
C ALA A 538 25.70 -28.46 37.73
N GLY A 539 26.15 -28.26 36.50
CA GLY A 539 27.56 -27.99 36.16
C GLY A 539 28.12 -26.70 36.78
N MET A 540 27.23 -25.77 37.15
CA MET A 540 27.58 -24.51 37.81
C MET A 540 27.29 -24.51 39.33
N ASN A 541 26.88 -25.62 39.90
CA ASN A 541 26.43 -25.75 41.30
C ASN A 541 25.30 -24.76 41.66
N LEU A 542 24.35 -24.58 40.77
CA LEU A 542 23.21 -23.66 40.93
C LEU A 542 21.89 -24.44 41.05
N SER A 543 20.96 -23.91 41.85
CA SER A 543 19.59 -24.42 41.90
C SER A 543 18.81 -24.01 40.61
N ILE A 544 18.01 -24.94 40.10
CA ILE A 544 17.16 -24.69 38.94
C ILE A 544 16.01 -23.73 39.34
N PRO A 545 15.81 -22.61 38.67
CA PRO A 545 14.70 -21.69 38.95
C PRO A 545 13.33 -22.35 38.74
N SER A 546 12.41 -22.06 39.68
CA SER A 546 11.04 -22.63 39.66
C SER A 546 10.23 -22.26 38.41
N ILE A 547 10.62 -21.22 37.70
CA ILE A 547 9.96 -20.80 36.45
C ILE A 547 9.94 -21.93 35.40
N PHE A 548 10.94 -22.79 35.37
CA PHE A 548 11.00 -23.91 34.44
C PHE A 548 9.94 -24.99 34.68
N LEU A 549 9.27 -25.00 35.84
CA LEU A 549 8.11 -25.87 36.06
C LEU A 549 6.91 -25.47 35.20
N ASN A 550 6.83 -24.19 34.79
CA ASN A 550 5.74 -23.68 33.97
C ASN A 550 5.81 -24.17 32.52
N ILE A 551 6.95 -24.68 32.03
CA ILE A 551 7.08 -25.19 30.66
C ILE A 551 6.15 -26.38 30.36
N PHE A 552 5.63 -27.05 31.40
CA PHE A 552 4.72 -28.18 31.27
C PHE A 552 3.24 -27.79 31.26
N LYS A 553 2.90 -26.51 31.52
CA LYS A 553 1.51 -26.05 31.58
C LYS A 553 0.87 -26.00 30.19
N SER A 554 1.52 -25.37 29.23
CA SER A 554 1.05 -25.27 27.83
C SER A 554 2.22 -25.17 26.86
N ASP A 555 1.94 -25.31 25.56
CA ASP A 555 2.94 -25.14 24.50
C ASP A 555 3.33 -23.66 24.33
N GLU A 556 2.38 -22.76 24.54
CA GLU A 556 2.56 -21.31 24.51
C GLU A 556 3.50 -20.87 25.64
N GLU A 557 3.23 -21.27 26.90
CA GLU A 557 4.10 -20.93 28.02
C GLU A 557 5.51 -21.51 27.85
N PHE A 558 5.64 -22.74 27.32
CA PHE A 558 6.95 -23.32 27.01
C PHE A 558 7.73 -22.47 26.01
N LYS A 559 7.08 -22.08 24.91
CA LYS A 559 7.71 -21.24 23.87
C LYS A 559 8.07 -19.84 24.38
N VAL A 560 7.22 -19.25 25.22
CA VAL A 560 7.50 -17.96 25.86
C VAL A 560 8.73 -18.04 26.76
N ILE A 561 8.74 -18.99 27.71
CA ILE A 561 9.83 -19.16 28.67
C ILE A 561 11.12 -19.54 27.95
N GLY A 562 11.05 -20.51 27.04
CA GLY A 562 12.20 -21.00 26.30
C GLY A 562 12.88 -19.93 25.46
N ASN A 563 12.11 -19.19 24.64
CA ASN A 563 12.67 -18.13 23.81
C ASN A 563 13.21 -16.97 24.65
N ALA A 564 12.51 -16.56 25.72
CA ALA A 564 12.98 -15.51 26.62
C ALA A 564 14.29 -15.92 27.33
N TYR A 565 14.40 -17.15 27.81
CA TYR A 565 15.60 -17.66 28.41
C TYR A 565 16.79 -17.70 27.44
N ILE A 566 16.56 -18.14 26.19
CA ILE A 566 17.57 -18.17 25.14
C ILE A 566 18.04 -16.73 24.82
N LEU A 567 17.13 -15.76 24.77
CA LEU A 567 17.52 -14.35 24.61
C LEU A 567 18.46 -13.89 25.72
N GLY A 568 18.18 -14.26 26.96
CA GLY A 568 19.05 -13.96 28.09
C GLY A 568 20.44 -14.60 27.96
N LEU A 569 20.53 -15.84 27.49
CA LEU A 569 21.80 -16.51 27.21
C LEU A 569 22.61 -15.84 26.10
N LYS A 570 21.93 -15.23 25.10
CA LYS A 570 22.57 -14.51 23.99
C LYS A 570 23.10 -13.13 24.39
N GLY A 571 22.60 -12.51 25.45
CA GLY A 571 23.13 -11.25 25.96
C GLY A 571 22.11 -10.33 26.59
N SER A 572 22.59 -9.14 27.01
CA SER A 572 21.76 -8.09 27.56
C SER A 572 21.40 -7.06 26.50
N PHE A 573 20.14 -6.59 26.50
CA PHE A 573 19.69 -5.49 25.64
C PHE A 573 19.65 -4.13 26.35
N TYR A 574 20.07 -4.09 27.64
CA TYR A 574 20.13 -2.83 28.41
C TYR A 574 21.43 -2.04 28.21
N ASP A 575 22.44 -2.61 27.55
CA ASP A 575 23.75 -1.97 27.39
C ASP A 575 23.78 -0.78 26.42
N ASN A 576 22.72 -0.54 25.65
CA ASN A 576 22.72 0.45 24.57
C ASN A 576 22.12 1.82 24.93
N GLU A 577 21.46 1.99 26.07
CA GLU A 577 20.96 3.30 26.48
C GLU A 577 22.02 4.13 27.24
N ASN A 578 22.96 3.48 27.90
CA ASN A 578 24.02 4.16 28.67
C ASN A 578 25.24 4.57 27.84
N SER A 579 25.53 3.93 26.71
CA SER A 579 26.65 4.32 25.83
C SER A 579 26.38 5.60 25.05
N LYS A 580 25.13 5.93 24.72
CA LYS A 580 24.76 7.18 24.04
C LYS A 580 24.76 8.42 24.94
N ASN A 581 24.73 8.25 26.25
CA ASN A 581 24.77 9.36 27.19
C ASN A 581 26.22 9.73 27.62
N ASN A 582 27.19 8.86 27.41
CA ASN A 582 28.59 9.15 27.70
C ASN A 582 29.31 9.89 26.55
N ASP A 583 28.91 9.65 25.29
CA ASP A 583 29.46 10.37 24.13
C ASP A 583 28.97 11.84 24.00
N LYS A 584 28.01 12.26 24.83
CA LYS A 584 27.54 13.67 24.89
C LYS A 584 28.16 14.50 26.02
N LYS A 585 29.07 13.92 26.82
CA LYS A 585 29.73 14.64 27.91
C LYS A 585 31.17 15.02 27.62
N ASP A 586 31.75 14.60 26.49
CA ASP A 586 33.12 14.88 26.09
C ASP A 586 33.23 15.61 24.74
N ASN A 587 32.24 16.48 24.41
CA ASN A 587 32.39 17.48 23.35
C ASN A 587 31.76 18.81 23.78
#